data_fa9597820c4c4a87a390b822abce94e2
#
_entry.id   fa9597820c4c4a87a390b822abce94e2
#
_cell.length_a   1.000
_cell.length_b   1.000
_cell.length_c   1.000
_cell.angle_alpha   90.00
_cell.angle_beta   90.00
_cell.angle_gamma   90.00
#
_symmetry.space_group_name_H-M   'P 1'
#
loop_
_entity.id
_entity.type
_entity.pdbx_description
1 polymer ?
#
loop_
_entity_poly.entity_id
_entity_poly.type
_entity_poly.pdbx_seq_one_letter_code
_entity_poly.pdbx_strand_id
1 'polypeptide(L)'
;MMISLLPQQGKKMLLVLLLGLQGCSSLQESSYVPTSPETLNEWMVEGQFVLRADGIKSKSYFYFKQLGENYQLAVLMDDPVGAPKAVISGNVYAPQEETLDVIGGASAKKVAEHLHAQLQAGDLSYWVRGLPATANAVIYQENLYLPESIEENGWKIAYQDYMSVQGGYRLPADMEMKSEGASLDLELVRAETGFLTSPCDQGIADDQKTDNPDGAYDYASDDAVKRLVPEDGSAPLPLWIDEANFCKQLAKVHNNKMPNPREGLFGPDSMMWKLDGLSAPPAFGAGRALLLQVAHPWVTAGIDQHSEVRNDPMGRARRTFYHISSMVFGSMPQAMASANQVRDIHEEIDGEMTEEAGAFHRGSEYRANEINAMIWVHATLWETIVHMYEKLEDDLTPEEKNQFYEETKLFAMLFGIPESALPKDWDAFMDYNRAMWELSLIHI
;
A
#
# COMPACT_ATOMS: atom_id res chain seq x y z
N MET A 1 -27.80 -25.83 -15.08
CA MET A 1 -29.24 -26.12 -14.80
C MET A 1 -29.76 -25.26 -13.64
N MET A 2 -29.13 -24.08 -13.40
CA MET A 2 -29.53 -23.17 -12.30
C MET A 2 -30.07 -21.80 -12.77
N ILE A 3 -30.21 -21.61 -14.08
CA ILE A 3 -30.71 -20.34 -14.68
C ILE A 3 -32.26 -20.30 -14.81
N SER A 4 -32.96 -21.39 -14.53
CA SER A 4 -34.41 -21.49 -14.72
C SER A 4 -35.29 -20.96 -13.57
N LEU A 5 -34.68 -20.56 -12.44
CA LEU A 5 -35.41 -20.18 -11.21
C LEU A 5 -35.42 -18.68 -10.90
N LEU A 6 -34.82 -17.84 -11.75
CA LEU A 6 -34.84 -16.39 -11.55
C LEU A 6 -36.03 -15.74 -12.26
N PRO A 7 -36.69 -14.75 -11.64
CA PRO A 7 -37.78 -14.01 -12.30
C PRO A 7 -37.27 -13.26 -13.53
N GLN A 8 -38.15 -12.99 -14.50
CA GLN A 8 -37.78 -12.43 -15.82
C GLN A 8 -36.95 -11.12 -15.74
N GLN A 9 -37.11 -10.33 -14.70
CA GLN A 9 -36.34 -9.11 -14.49
C GLN A 9 -34.91 -9.40 -14.08
N GLY A 10 -34.64 -10.40 -13.24
CA GLY A 10 -33.32 -10.84 -12.87
C GLY A 10 -32.52 -11.42 -14.02
N LYS A 11 -33.19 -12.10 -14.98
CA LYS A 11 -32.53 -12.63 -16.18
C LYS A 11 -32.06 -11.53 -17.15
N LYS A 12 -32.78 -10.40 -17.22
CA LYS A 12 -32.38 -9.25 -18.04
C LYS A 12 -31.16 -8.52 -17.42
N MET A 13 -31.13 -8.41 -16.10
CA MET A 13 -30.01 -7.79 -15.39
C MET A 13 -28.75 -8.65 -15.47
N LEU A 14 -28.85 -9.96 -15.34
CA LEU A 14 -27.74 -10.89 -15.50
C LEU A 14 -27.21 -10.91 -16.94
N LEU A 15 -28.09 -10.77 -17.94
CA LEU A 15 -27.68 -10.72 -19.34
C LEU A 15 -26.98 -9.41 -19.70
N VAL A 16 -27.33 -8.28 -19.09
CA VAL A 16 -26.65 -6.99 -19.26
C VAL A 16 -25.28 -7.04 -18.59
N LEU A 17 -25.15 -7.68 -17.43
CA LEU A 17 -23.86 -7.90 -16.77
C LEU A 17 -22.94 -8.82 -17.60
N LEU A 18 -23.47 -9.90 -18.18
CA LEU A 18 -22.71 -10.83 -19.03
C LEU A 18 -22.33 -10.21 -20.38
N LEU A 19 -23.15 -9.34 -20.95
CA LEU A 19 -22.85 -8.63 -22.20
C LEU A 19 -21.84 -7.50 -21.96
N GLY A 20 -21.84 -6.88 -20.77
CA GLY A 20 -20.80 -5.92 -20.36
C GLY A 20 -19.43 -6.56 -20.21
N LEU A 21 -19.37 -7.85 -19.84
CA LEU A 21 -18.11 -8.59 -19.71
C LEU A 21 -17.55 -9.11 -21.06
N GLN A 22 -18.41 -9.26 -22.08
CA GLN A 22 -17.97 -9.69 -23.42
C GLN A 22 -17.49 -8.55 -24.32
N GLY A 23 -17.74 -7.29 -23.93
CA GLY A 23 -17.27 -6.10 -24.65
C GLY A 23 -15.81 -5.72 -24.41
N CYS A 24 -15.11 -6.40 -23.48
CA CYS A 24 -13.73 -6.07 -23.11
C CYS A 24 -12.64 -6.92 -23.82
N SER A 25 -12.92 -7.62 -24.90
CA SER A 25 -11.95 -8.44 -25.59
C SER A 25 -11.16 -7.72 -26.71
N SER A 26 -11.23 -6.39 -26.76
CA SER A 26 -10.38 -5.57 -27.65
C SER A 26 -9.81 -4.33 -26.94
N LEU A 27 -9.44 -4.46 -25.68
CA LEU A 27 -8.50 -3.52 -25.09
C LEU A 27 -7.15 -3.84 -25.74
N GLN A 28 -6.75 -2.98 -26.68
CA GLN A 28 -5.37 -2.84 -27.08
C GLN A 28 -4.55 -2.92 -25.78
N GLU A 29 -3.65 -3.90 -25.69
CA GLU A 29 -2.60 -3.89 -24.69
C GLU A 29 -1.93 -2.52 -24.80
N SER A 30 -2.25 -1.62 -23.89
CA SER A 30 -1.43 -0.43 -23.73
C SER A 30 -0.06 -1.00 -23.44
N SER A 31 0.92 -0.61 -24.21
CA SER A 31 2.31 -1.00 -24.03
C SER A 31 2.77 -0.43 -22.69
N TYR A 32 2.42 -1.12 -21.61
CA TYR A 32 2.88 -0.79 -20.26
C TYR A 32 4.40 -1.01 -20.27
N VAL A 33 5.13 0.08 -20.19
CA VAL A 33 6.57 0.05 -19.99
C VAL A 33 6.82 -0.02 -18.49
N PRO A 34 7.33 -1.13 -17.95
CA PRO A 34 7.64 -1.21 -16.53
C PRO A 34 8.71 -0.18 -16.16
N THR A 35 8.64 0.34 -14.94
CA THR A 35 9.70 1.20 -14.40
C THR A 35 10.99 0.39 -14.33
N SER A 36 12.12 1.00 -14.72
CA SER A 36 13.41 0.29 -14.72
C SER A 36 13.83 -0.08 -13.29
N PRO A 37 14.11 -1.36 -13.00
CA PRO A 37 14.60 -1.79 -11.69
C PRO A 37 15.96 -1.19 -11.30
N GLU A 38 16.68 -0.57 -12.22
CA GLU A 38 17.94 0.14 -11.95
C GLU A 38 17.75 1.34 -11.04
N THR A 39 16.55 1.94 -11.04
CA THR A 39 16.22 3.09 -10.19
C THR A 39 15.86 2.72 -8.76
N LEU A 40 15.74 1.42 -8.45
CA LEU A 40 15.44 0.94 -7.11
C LEU A 40 16.67 1.02 -6.20
N ASN A 41 16.69 2.01 -5.30
CA ASN A 41 17.71 2.16 -4.27
C ASN A 41 17.29 1.56 -2.92
N GLU A 42 16.00 1.34 -2.73
CA GLU A 42 15.41 0.86 -1.49
C GLU A 42 14.35 -0.18 -1.80
N TRP A 43 14.63 -1.40 -1.41
CA TRP A 43 13.75 -2.52 -1.69
C TRP A 43 14.02 -3.69 -0.73
N MET A 44 13.03 -4.53 -0.57
CA MET A 44 13.11 -5.80 0.13
C MET A 44 12.37 -6.87 -0.63
N VAL A 45 12.93 -8.08 -0.67
CA VAL A 45 12.26 -9.28 -1.15
C VAL A 45 12.28 -10.34 -0.06
N GLU A 46 11.21 -11.09 0.02
CA GLU A 46 11.06 -12.25 0.91
C GLU A 46 10.70 -13.48 0.09
N GLY A 47 11.19 -14.62 0.52
CA GLY A 47 10.93 -15.86 -0.20
C GLY A 47 11.54 -17.08 0.44
N GLN A 48 11.67 -18.11 -0.38
CA GLN A 48 12.39 -19.32 -0.03
C GLN A 48 13.46 -19.65 -1.06
N PHE A 49 14.50 -20.30 -0.61
CA PHE A 49 15.50 -20.85 -1.52
C PHE A 49 15.79 -22.33 -1.26
N VAL A 50 16.25 -23.01 -2.30
CA VAL A 50 16.83 -24.34 -2.19
C VAL A 50 18.27 -24.28 -2.66
N LEU A 51 19.21 -24.37 -1.74
CA LEU A 51 20.65 -24.45 -2.03
C LEU A 51 21.09 -25.90 -2.20
N ARG A 52 21.84 -26.17 -3.26
CA ARG A 52 22.56 -27.44 -3.47
C ARG A 52 24.01 -27.10 -3.77
N ALA A 53 24.91 -27.47 -2.88
CA ALA A 53 26.36 -27.24 -3.01
C ALA A 53 27.10 -28.26 -2.14
N ASP A 54 28.23 -28.79 -2.62
CA ASP A 54 29.14 -29.67 -1.87
C ASP A 54 28.42 -30.87 -1.16
N GLY A 55 27.43 -31.46 -1.85
CA GLY A 55 26.66 -32.58 -1.29
C GLY A 55 25.58 -32.16 -0.27
N ILE A 56 25.40 -30.87 -0.04
CA ILE A 56 24.32 -30.34 0.81
C ILE A 56 23.12 -30.02 -0.07
N LYS A 57 21.92 -30.35 0.46
CA LYS A 57 20.65 -29.83 -0.03
C LYS A 57 19.93 -29.23 1.15
N SER A 58 19.72 -27.90 1.13
CA SER A 58 19.01 -27.18 2.19
C SER A 58 17.94 -26.28 1.61
N LYS A 59 16.78 -26.28 2.24
CA LYS A 59 15.70 -25.33 1.99
C LYS A 59 15.68 -24.33 3.15
N SER A 60 15.52 -23.05 2.85
CA SER A 60 15.43 -22.00 3.86
C SER A 60 14.50 -20.89 3.36
N TYR A 61 13.82 -20.25 4.30
CA TYR A 61 13.24 -18.93 4.06
C TYR A 61 14.33 -17.86 4.19
N PHE A 62 14.11 -16.73 3.56
CA PHE A 62 15.03 -15.60 3.60
C PHE A 62 14.29 -14.29 3.40
N TYR A 63 14.90 -13.19 3.82
CA TYR A 63 14.64 -11.89 3.24
C TYR A 63 15.95 -11.27 2.76
N PHE A 64 15.87 -10.48 1.72
CA PHE A 64 16.96 -9.71 1.20
C PHE A 64 16.51 -8.26 1.04
N LYS A 65 17.21 -7.34 1.70
CA LYS A 65 16.91 -5.91 1.64
C LYS A 65 18.15 -5.12 1.21
N GLN A 66 17.89 -4.05 0.47
CA GLN A 66 18.89 -3.05 0.13
C GLN A 66 18.40 -1.66 0.55
N LEU A 67 19.30 -0.85 1.13
CA LEU A 67 19.10 0.50 1.61
C LEU A 67 20.19 1.39 1.07
N GLY A 68 19.91 2.11 -0.01
CA GLY A 68 20.95 2.81 -0.77
C GLY A 68 21.99 1.81 -1.26
N GLU A 69 23.21 1.99 -0.82
CA GLU A 69 24.35 1.14 -1.20
C GLU A 69 24.51 -0.12 -0.33
N ASN A 70 23.86 -0.18 0.82
CA ASN A 70 24.01 -1.27 1.78
C ASN A 70 22.93 -2.32 1.60
N TYR A 71 23.31 -3.59 1.74
CA TYR A 71 22.39 -4.72 1.67
C TYR A 71 22.53 -5.67 2.85
N GLN A 72 21.48 -6.44 3.10
CA GLN A 72 21.44 -7.53 4.06
C GLN A 72 20.63 -8.71 3.49
N LEU A 73 21.25 -9.89 3.46
CA LEU A 73 20.60 -11.16 3.18
C LEU A 73 20.47 -11.95 4.48
N ALA A 74 19.25 -12.13 4.96
CA ALA A 74 18.97 -12.86 6.17
C ALA A 74 18.48 -14.28 5.88
N VAL A 75 19.11 -15.28 6.47
CA VAL A 75 18.75 -16.69 6.40
C VAL A 75 17.87 -17.02 7.61
N LEU A 76 16.64 -17.49 7.39
CA LEU A 76 15.63 -17.74 8.42
C LEU A 76 15.46 -19.23 8.74
N MET A 77 16.01 -20.12 7.92
CA MET A 77 15.84 -21.57 7.94
C MET A 77 14.38 -21.96 7.68
N ASP A 78 13.78 -22.75 8.56
CA ASP A 78 12.42 -23.28 8.47
C ASP A 78 11.36 -22.40 9.15
N ASP A 79 11.75 -21.24 9.66
CA ASP A 79 10.85 -20.29 10.33
C ASP A 79 10.71 -18.98 9.50
N PRO A 80 9.71 -18.87 8.64
CA PRO A 80 9.57 -17.73 7.72
C PRO A 80 9.30 -16.38 8.42
N VAL A 81 8.84 -16.42 9.67
CA VAL A 81 8.50 -15.22 10.47
C VAL A 81 9.44 -15.02 11.65
N GLY A 82 10.38 -15.91 11.85
CA GLY A 82 11.31 -15.89 12.98
C GLY A 82 12.47 -14.91 12.82
N ALA A 83 13.24 -14.77 13.90
CA ALA A 83 14.47 -14.01 13.87
C ALA A 83 15.51 -14.65 12.93
N PRO A 84 16.32 -13.86 12.23
CA PRO A 84 17.42 -14.36 11.41
C PRO A 84 18.33 -15.33 12.15
N LYS A 85 18.70 -16.42 11.49
CA LYS A 85 19.68 -17.39 12.00
C LYS A 85 21.08 -17.09 11.50
N ALA A 86 21.20 -16.39 10.38
CA ALA A 86 22.43 -15.81 9.90
C ALA A 86 22.11 -14.59 9.04
N VAL A 87 23.05 -13.62 8.97
CA VAL A 87 22.93 -12.41 8.16
C VAL A 87 24.23 -12.20 7.39
N ILE A 88 24.13 -12.05 6.09
CA ILE A 88 25.21 -11.59 5.21
C ILE A 88 24.93 -10.12 4.92
N SER A 89 25.88 -9.23 5.24
CA SER A 89 25.74 -7.79 5.06
C SER A 89 26.94 -7.24 4.28
N GLY A 90 26.68 -6.25 3.43
CA GLY A 90 27.74 -5.63 2.64
C GLY A 90 27.28 -4.34 1.97
N ASN A 91 28.16 -3.82 1.11
CA ASN A 91 27.91 -2.65 0.28
C ASN A 91 28.08 -3.06 -1.20
N VAL A 92 27.16 -2.65 -2.07
CA VAL A 92 27.18 -3.03 -3.51
C VAL A 92 28.42 -2.53 -4.25
N TYR A 93 29.07 -1.47 -3.76
CA TYR A 93 30.30 -0.92 -4.32
C TYR A 93 31.58 -1.38 -3.61
N ALA A 94 31.44 -2.09 -2.48
CA ALA A 94 32.57 -2.61 -1.70
C ALA A 94 32.38 -4.12 -1.36
N PRO A 95 32.28 -5.00 -2.35
CA PRO A 95 31.96 -6.41 -2.12
C PRO A 95 32.99 -7.15 -1.27
N GLN A 96 34.24 -6.65 -1.19
CA GLN A 96 35.29 -7.20 -0.36
C GLN A 96 35.06 -6.95 1.15
N GLU A 97 34.13 -6.09 1.52
CA GLU A 97 33.77 -5.77 2.92
C GLU A 97 32.55 -6.57 3.40
N GLU A 98 32.09 -7.55 2.60
CA GLU A 98 30.97 -8.40 2.97
C GLU A 98 31.26 -9.19 4.26
N THR A 99 30.33 -9.21 5.17
CA THR A 99 30.42 -9.88 6.48
C THR A 99 29.34 -10.94 6.64
N LEU A 100 29.65 -12.00 7.39
CA LEU A 100 28.70 -13.04 7.76
C LEU A 100 28.60 -13.15 9.27
N ASP A 101 27.40 -12.84 9.80
CA ASP A 101 27.05 -13.00 11.20
C ASP A 101 26.17 -14.23 11.38
N VAL A 102 26.60 -15.19 12.20
CA VAL A 102 25.85 -16.42 12.49
C VAL A 102 25.27 -16.36 13.90
N ILE A 103 23.95 -16.34 13.99
CA ILE A 103 23.20 -16.22 15.24
C ILE A 103 22.60 -17.59 15.65
N GLY A 104 22.31 -18.45 14.66
CA GLY A 104 21.71 -19.77 14.86
C GLY A 104 22.68 -20.91 15.09
N GLY A 105 22.13 -22.11 15.19
CA GLY A 105 22.91 -23.32 15.41
C GLY A 105 23.73 -23.81 14.19
N ALA A 106 24.35 -24.98 14.30
CA ALA A 106 25.27 -25.53 13.30
C ALA A 106 24.67 -25.68 11.88
N SER A 107 23.36 -25.95 11.76
CA SER A 107 22.69 -26.06 10.47
C SER A 107 22.61 -24.74 9.75
N ALA A 108 22.21 -23.66 10.45
CA ALA A 108 22.16 -22.31 9.89
C ALA A 108 23.54 -21.80 9.50
N LYS A 109 24.53 -22.06 10.35
CA LYS A 109 25.94 -21.76 10.09
C LYS A 109 26.40 -22.39 8.77
N LYS A 110 26.15 -23.69 8.61
CA LYS A 110 26.56 -24.43 7.43
C LYS A 110 25.91 -23.89 6.14
N VAL A 111 24.60 -23.60 6.18
CA VAL A 111 23.89 -23.04 5.03
C VAL A 111 24.42 -21.66 4.66
N ALA A 112 24.59 -20.79 5.65
CA ALA A 112 25.06 -19.43 5.43
C ALA A 112 26.51 -19.38 4.94
N GLU A 113 27.41 -20.21 5.50
CA GLU A 113 28.80 -20.33 5.04
C GLU A 113 28.90 -20.82 3.60
N HIS A 114 28.07 -21.82 3.19
CA HIS A 114 28.05 -22.28 1.82
C HIS A 114 27.45 -21.23 0.87
N LEU A 115 26.37 -20.56 1.28
CA LEU A 115 25.78 -19.48 0.50
C LEU A 115 26.81 -18.35 0.28
N HIS A 116 27.49 -17.91 1.33
CA HIS A 116 28.49 -16.85 1.30
C HIS A 116 29.75 -17.26 0.50
N ALA A 117 30.15 -18.56 0.54
CA ALA A 117 31.30 -19.05 -0.21
C ALA A 117 31.04 -19.22 -1.71
N GLN A 118 29.81 -19.52 -2.11
CA GLN A 118 29.42 -19.77 -3.51
C GLN A 118 28.94 -18.51 -4.23
N LEU A 119 28.41 -17.54 -3.49
CA LEU A 119 27.68 -16.40 -4.02
C LEU A 119 28.11 -15.13 -3.31
N GLN A 120 28.47 -14.09 -4.06
CA GLN A 120 28.52 -12.73 -3.52
C GLN A 120 27.09 -12.19 -3.38
N ALA A 121 26.65 -11.89 -2.18
CA ALA A 121 25.31 -11.37 -1.95
C ALA A 121 25.11 -10.00 -2.62
N GLY A 122 26.18 -9.26 -2.89
CA GLY A 122 26.17 -8.06 -3.72
C GLY A 122 25.67 -8.33 -5.16
N ASP A 123 26.13 -9.41 -5.79
CA ASP A 123 25.67 -9.80 -7.14
C ASP A 123 24.19 -10.20 -7.11
N LEU A 124 23.78 -10.93 -6.07
CA LEU A 124 22.38 -11.30 -5.86
C LEU A 124 21.47 -10.08 -5.80
N SER A 125 21.95 -8.95 -5.27
CA SER A 125 21.17 -7.70 -5.23
C SER A 125 20.74 -7.22 -6.62
N TYR A 126 21.54 -7.46 -7.63
CA TYR A 126 21.20 -7.15 -9.03
C TYR A 126 20.30 -8.22 -9.62
N TRP A 127 20.63 -9.49 -9.41
CA TRP A 127 19.92 -10.61 -10.05
C TRP A 127 18.46 -10.75 -9.58
N VAL A 128 18.16 -10.50 -8.32
CA VAL A 128 16.76 -10.49 -7.83
C VAL A 128 15.93 -9.33 -8.39
N ARG A 129 16.57 -8.35 -9.01
CA ARG A 129 15.92 -7.29 -9.78
C ARG A 129 15.87 -7.53 -11.27
N GLY A 130 16.43 -8.66 -11.75
CA GLY A 130 16.56 -8.96 -13.19
C GLY A 130 17.65 -8.11 -13.88
N LEU A 131 18.65 -7.65 -13.12
CA LEU A 131 19.73 -6.80 -13.60
C LEU A 131 21.07 -7.55 -13.62
N PRO A 132 21.98 -7.24 -14.55
CA PRO A 132 23.34 -7.72 -14.50
C PRO A 132 24.15 -7.01 -13.41
N ALA A 133 24.98 -7.73 -12.67
CA ALA A 133 25.91 -7.17 -11.70
C ALA A 133 27.16 -6.60 -12.34
N THR A 134 27.51 -7.07 -13.54
CA THR A 134 28.73 -6.64 -14.26
C THR A 134 28.46 -6.22 -15.70
N ALA A 135 29.34 -5.36 -16.24
CA ALA A 135 29.25 -4.92 -17.63
C ALA A 135 29.55 -6.03 -18.65
N ASN A 136 30.10 -7.18 -18.21
CA ASN A 136 30.45 -8.31 -19.08
C ASN A 136 29.38 -9.40 -19.11
N ALA A 137 28.23 -9.18 -18.45
CA ALA A 137 27.15 -10.11 -18.43
C ALA A 137 26.56 -10.36 -19.83
N VAL A 138 26.22 -11.61 -20.10
CA VAL A 138 25.47 -11.99 -21.33
C VAL A 138 24.02 -12.11 -20.97
N ILE A 139 23.18 -11.25 -21.55
CA ILE A 139 21.74 -11.15 -21.26
C ILE A 139 20.99 -11.75 -22.46
N TYR A 140 20.10 -12.71 -22.18
CA TYR A 140 19.16 -13.26 -23.15
C TYR A 140 17.75 -12.73 -22.81
N GLN A 141 17.10 -12.12 -23.79
CA GLN A 141 15.75 -11.53 -23.61
C GLN A 141 14.95 -11.53 -24.90
N GLU A 142 13.69 -11.92 -24.87
CA GLU A 142 12.77 -11.79 -25.99
C GLU A 142 12.10 -10.41 -26.06
N ASN A 143 11.92 -9.77 -24.91
CA ASN A 143 11.37 -8.42 -24.83
C ASN A 143 12.37 -7.42 -24.21
N LEU A 144 12.18 -6.13 -24.49
CA LEU A 144 13.10 -5.05 -24.11
C LEU A 144 13.28 -4.84 -22.59
N TYR A 145 12.47 -5.48 -21.74
CA TYR A 145 12.36 -5.07 -20.34
C TYR A 145 12.57 -6.19 -19.31
N LEU A 146 12.45 -7.45 -19.71
CA LEU A 146 12.48 -8.58 -18.80
C LEU A 146 13.43 -9.65 -19.36
N PRO A 147 14.61 -9.86 -18.75
CA PRO A 147 15.52 -10.89 -19.20
C PRO A 147 14.93 -12.29 -18.95
N GLU A 148 15.21 -13.22 -19.86
CA GLU A 148 14.95 -14.64 -19.67
C GLU A 148 16.10 -15.33 -18.93
N SER A 149 17.32 -14.90 -19.19
CA SER A 149 18.48 -15.33 -18.42
C SER A 149 19.63 -14.34 -18.48
N ILE A 150 20.48 -14.41 -17.46
CA ILE A 150 21.75 -13.69 -17.38
C ILE A 150 22.87 -14.70 -17.13
N GLU A 151 24.00 -14.56 -17.84
CA GLU A 151 25.19 -15.35 -17.60
C GLU A 151 26.34 -14.41 -17.23
N GLU A 152 26.84 -14.51 -15.99
CA GLU A 152 27.97 -13.74 -15.49
C GLU A 152 28.58 -14.36 -14.23
N ASN A 153 29.84 -14.02 -13.92
CA ASN A 153 30.56 -14.46 -12.73
C ASN A 153 30.53 -15.98 -12.50
N GLY A 154 30.44 -16.78 -13.59
CA GLY A 154 30.35 -18.24 -13.50
C GLY A 154 28.96 -18.78 -13.16
N TRP A 155 27.98 -17.91 -13.05
CA TRP A 155 26.57 -18.26 -12.84
C TRP A 155 25.76 -18.08 -14.12
N LYS A 156 24.78 -18.99 -14.27
CA LYS A 156 23.68 -18.86 -15.21
C LYS A 156 22.39 -18.69 -14.39
N ILE A 157 21.75 -17.55 -14.53
CA ILE A 157 20.49 -17.19 -13.84
C ILE A 157 19.38 -17.27 -14.89
N ALA A 158 18.41 -18.15 -14.70
CA ALA A 158 17.22 -18.26 -15.52
C ALA A 158 16.00 -17.76 -14.77
N TYR A 159 15.24 -16.88 -15.39
CA TYR A 159 14.03 -16.28 -14.85
C TYR A 159 12.81 -16.99 -15.44
N GLN A 160 11.92 -17.51 -14.57
CA GLN A 160 10.76 -18.29 -15.01
C GLN A 160 9.47 -17.48 -14.94
N ASP A 161 9.34 -16.59 -13.94
CA ASP A 161 8.17 -15.72 -13.76
C ASP A 161 8.58 -14.38 -13.17
N TYR A 162 7.66 -13.39 -13.28
CA TYR A 162 7.84 -12.04 -12.80
C TYR A 162 6.62 -11.54 -12.03
N MET A 163 6.82 -10.93 -10.87
CA MET A 163 5.78 -10.28 -10.08
C MET A 163 5.73 -8.78 -10.34
N SER A 164 4.54 -8.20 -10.27
CA SER A 164 4.36 -6.75 -10.28
C SER A 164 4.53 -6.19 -8.87
N VAL A 165 5.31 -5.13 -8.76
CA VAL A 165 5.66 -4.49 -7.49
C VAL A 165 5.27 -3.01 -7.55
N GLN A 166 5.12 -2.40 -6.38
CA GLN A 166 4.82 -0.98 -6.22
C GLN A 166 5.75 -0.10 -7.08
N GLY A 167 5.25 1.04 -7.54
CA GLY A 167 6.01 1.95 -8.40
C GLY A 167 6.09 1.51 -9.86
N GLY A 168 5.31 0.50 -10.26
CA GLY A 168 5.30 0.01 -11.64
C GLY A 168 6.48 -0.90 -11.99
N TYR A 169 7.22 -1.38 -11.00
CA TYR A 169 8.32 -2.33 -11.21
C TYR A 169 7.81 -3.74 -11.48
N ARG A 170 8.61 -4.49 -12.23
CA ARG A 170 8.47 -5.93 -12.34
C ARG A 170 9.76 -6.60 -11.90
N LEU A 171 9.67 -7.40 -10.86
CA LEU A 171 10.79 -8.16 -10.32
C LEU A 171 10.62 -9.65 -10.61
N PRO A 172 11.72 -10.41 -10.79
CA PRO A 172 11.64 -11.86 -10.89
C PRO A 172 10.87 -12.47 -9.70
N ALA A 173 9.99 -13.43 -9.96
CA ALA A 173 9.29 -14.20 -8.93
C ALA A 173 9.98 -15.55 -8.71
N ASP A 174 10.36 -16.23 -9.81
CA ASP A 174 11.03 -17.52 -9.76
C ASP A 174 12.35 -17.46 -10.53
N MET A 175 13.43 -17.91 -9.90
CA MET A 175 14.78 -17.92 -10.46
C MET A 175 15.47 -19.26 -10.22
N GLU A 176 16.06 -19.82 -11.27
CA GLU A 176 16.96 -20.96 -11.20
C GLU A 176 18.40 -20.51 -11.52
N MET A 177 19.29 -20.64 -10.54
CA MET A 177 20.67 -20.18 -10.65
C MET A 177 21.61 -21.39 -10.59
N LYS A 178 22.54 -21.51 -11.54
CA LYS A 178 23.47 -22.63 -11.64
C LYS A 178 24.89 -22.16 -11.89
N SER A 179 25.85 -22.79 -11.17
CA SER A 179 27.29 -22.67 -11.38
C SER A 179 27.93 -24.06 -11.46
N GLU A 180 29.26 -24.17 -11.64
CA GLU A 180 29.95 -25.45 -11.76
C GLU A 180 29.84 -26.33 -10.50
N GLY A 181 29.70 -25.73 -9.30
CA GLY A 181 29.67 -26.47 -8.02
C GLY A 181 28.39 -26.32 -7.22
N ALA A 182 27.47 -25.43 -7.65
CA ALA A 182 26.30 -25.10 -6.87
C ALA A 182 25.06 -24.84 -7.74
N SER A 183 23.89 -25.03 -7.14
CA SER A 183 22.64 -24.47 -7.66
C SER A 183 21.83 -23.84 -6.54
N LEU A 184 21.12 -22.78 -6.90
CA LEU A 184 20.25 -22.03 -6.01
C LEU A 184 18.94 -21.76 -6.74
N ASP A 185 17.86 -22.35 -6.26
CA ASP A 185 16.51 -22.07 -6.74
C ASP A 185 15.88 -21.07 -5.76
N LEU A 186 15.43 -19.90 -6.24
CA LEU A 186 14.76 -18.88 -5.45
C LEU A 186 13.32 -18.74 -5.93
N GLU A 187 12.40 -18.73 -4.95
CA GLU A 187 11.01 -18.37 -5.13
C GLU A 187 10.72 -17.14 -4.26
N LEU A 188 10.48 -16.00 -4.90
CA LEU A 188 10.13 -14.75 -4.22
C LEU A 188 8.62 -14.69 -4.05
N VAL A 189 8.16 -14.58 -2.81
CA VAL A 189 6.73 -14.54 -2.47
C VAL A 189 6.25 -13.12 -2.20
N ARG A 190 7.19 -12.20 -1.93
CA ARG A 190 6.90 -10.81 -1.61
C ARG A 190 8.05 -9.90 -2.02
N ALA A 191 7.70 -8.72 -2.50
CA ALA A 191 8.64 -7.65 -2.78
C ALA A 191 8.06 -6.30 -2.36
N GLU A 192 8.89 -5.46 -1.76
CA GLU A 192 8.56 -4.12 -1.28
C GLU A 192 9.59 -3.13 -1.81
N THR A 193 9.12 -1.91 -2.12
CA THR A 193 9.98 -0.84 -2.67
C THR A 193 9.65 0.48 -2.00
N GLY A 194 10.67 1.34 -1.82
CA GLY A 194 10.49 2.73 -1.40
C GLY A 194 10.01 2.94 0.04
N PHE A 195 10.41 2.09 0.98
CA PHE A 195 9.91 2.10 2.37
C PHE A 195 10.78 2.86 3.38
N LEU A 196 11.80 3.60 2.95
CA LEU A 196 12.87 3.99 3.89
C LEU A 196 13.20 5.46 3.99
N THR A 197 12.63 6.31 3.16
CA THR A 197 12.75 7.75 3.33
C THR A 197 11.39 8.38 3.54
N SER A 198 10.80 8.12 4.70
CA SER A 198 9.72 8.97 5.19
C SER A 198 10.33 10.31 5.61
N PRO A 199 9.74 11.46 5.26
CA PRO A 199 10.06 12.73 5.89
C PRO A 199 10.07 12.61 7.42
N CYS A 200 9.29 11.66 7.95
CA CYS A 200 9.18 11.37 9.37
C CYS A 200 10.41 10.67 9.99
N ASP A 201 11.27 10.02 9.18
CA ASP A 201 12.46 9.33 9.68
C ASP A 201 13.65 10.28 9.89
N GLN A 202 13.61 11.50 9.35
CA GLN A 202 14.70 12.48 9.47
C GLN A 202 14.74 13.20 10.83
N GLY A 203 13.90 12.76 11.78
CA GLY A 203 13.75 13.40 13.08
C GLY A 203 13.12 14.78 12.91
N ILE A 204 11.89 14.95 13.35
CA ILE A 204 11.28 16.28 13.45
C ILE A 204 12.22 17.08 14.36
N ALA A 205 12.98 18.00 13.78
CA ALA A 205 13.71 18.95 14.57
C ALA A 205 12.70 19.70 15.43
N ASP A 206 12.88 19.72 16.74
CA ASP A 206 12.00 20.37 17.73
C ASP A 206 11.72 21.85 17.42
N ASP A 207 12.42 22.40 16.42
CA ASP A 207 12.38 23.81 16.01
C ASP A 207 11.53 24.12 14.76
N GLN A 208 10.92 23.13 14.09
CA GLN A 208 9.96 23.46 13.05
C GLN A 208 8.65 23.91 13.73
N LYS A 209 8.59 25.22 13.96
CA LYS A 209 7.32 25.90 14.24
C LYS A 209 6.36 25.49 13.14
N THR A 210 5.32 24.80 13.53
CA THR A 210 4.14 24.56 12.68
C THR A 210 3.71 25.89 12.09
N ASP A 211 3.34 25.94 10.83
CA ASP A 211 2.68 27.11 10.19
C ASP A 211 1.33 27.44 10.83
N ASN A 212 1.02 26.78 11.95
CA ASN A 212 -0.06 27.05 12.85
C ASN A 212 0.44 27.92 14.02
N PRO A 213 0.34 29.26 13.94
CA PRO A 213 0.91 30.17 14.93
C PRO A 213 0.31 30.06 16.33
N ASP A 214 -0.82 29.37 16.51
CA ASP A 214 -1.55 29.29 17.76
C ASP A 214 -1.55 27.89 18.42
N GLY A 215 -0.90 26.90 17.83
CA GLY A 215 -0.52 25.63 18.52
C GLY A 215 -1.64 24.70 18.92
N ALA A 216 -2.89 24.98 18.60
CA ALA A 216 -4.00 24.14 19.01
C ALA A 216 -5.21 24.30 18.07
N TYR A 217 -5.18 23.63 16.92
CA TYR A 217 -6.47 23.23 16.39
C TYR A 217 -7.04 22.16 17.33
N ASP A 218 -8.07 22.51 18.04
CA ASP A 218 -8.90 21.51 18.72
C ASP A 218 -9.71 20.81 17.64
N TYR A 219 -9.18 19.69 17.16
CA TYR A 219 -9.85 18.83 16.17
C TYR A 219 -10.97 18.01 16.83
N ALA A 220 -11.76 18.60 17.75
CA ALA A 220 -12.86 17.88 18.36
C ALA A 220 -13.86 17.45 17.29
N SER A 221 -14.22 16.16 17.29
CA SER A 221 -15.12 15.54 16.30
C SER A 221 -16.49 16.23 16.19
N ASP A 222 -16.98 16.78 17.30
CA ASP A 222 -18.28 17.44 17.37
C ASP A 222 -18.34 18.73 16.53
N ASP A 223 -17.19 19.30 16.17
CA ASP A 223 -17.10 20.52 15.39
C ASP A 223 -16.90 20.30 13.87
N ALA A 224 -16.65 19.05 13.44
CA ALA A 224 -16.35 18.77 12.03
C ALA A 224 -17.45 19.25 11.06
N VAL A 225 -18.71 18.95 11.38
CA VAL A 225 -19.87 19.41 10.59
C VAL A 225 -20.07 20.90 10.69
N LYS A 226 -19.91 21.50 11.88
CA LYS A 226 -20.05 22.94 12.10
C LYS A 226 -18.99 23.76 11.38
N ARG A 227 -17.78 23.23 11.23
CA ARG A 227 -16.71 23.88 10.46
C ARG A 227 -17.05 23.99 8.96
N LEU A 228 -17.80 23.03 8.42
CA LEU A 228 -18.24 23.05 7.02
C LEU A 228 -19.42 24.00 6.77
N VAL A 229 -20.20 24.29 7.81
CA VAL A 229 -21.33 25.24 7.73
C VAL A 229 -21.26 26.14 8.97
N PRO A 230 -20.42 27.18 8.96
CA PRO A 230 -20.34 28.14 10.06
C PRO A 230 -21.68 28.81 10.34
N GLU A 231 -22.06 28.95 11.63
CA GLU A 231 -23.34 29.54 12.05
C GLU A 231 -23.52 31.00 11.60
N ASP A 232 -22.42 31.72 11.38
CA ASP A 232 -22.42 33.11 10.90
C ASP A 232 -22.58 33.27 9.40
N GLY A 233 -22.69 32.13 8.66
CA GLY A 233 -22.81 32.11 7.21
C GLY A 233 -21.53 32.46 6.47
N SER A 234 -20.39 32.49 7.15
CA SER A 234 -19.08 32.65 6.49
C SER A 234 -18.71 31.42 5.66
N ALA A 235 -17.73 31.57 4.76
CA ALA A 235 -17.17 30.42 4.04
C ALA A 235 -16.43 29.50 5.00
N PRO A 236 -16.49 28.16 4.82
CA PRO A 236 -15.68 27.23 5.59
C PRO A 236 -14.20 27.58 5.45
N LEU A 237 -13.48 27.57 6.56
CA LEU A 237 -12.03 27.76 6.56
C LEU A 237 -11.36 26.38 6.52
N PRO A 238 -10.53 26.10 5.51
CA PRO A 238 -9.86 24.82 5.41
C PRO A 238 -8.81 24.65 6.53
N LEU A 239 -8.74 23.45 7.07
CA LEU A 239 -7.74 23.04 8.06
C LEU A 239 -6.83 21.96 7.45
N TRP A 240 -5.54 22.28 7.33
CA TRP A 240 -4.57 21.38 6.72
C TRP A 240 -3.92 20.46 7.74
N ILE A 241 -3.63 19.23 7.32
CA ILE A 241 -2.72 18.35 8.05
C ILE A 241 -1.30 18.68 7.59
N ASP A 242 -0.53 19.33 8.45
CA ASP A 242 0.88 19.60 8.22
C ASP A 242 1.75 18.33 8.39
N GLU A 243 3.00 18.42 7.95
CA GLU A 243 3.96 17.33 8.02
C GLU A 243 4.21 16.87 9.46
N ALA A 244 4.30 17.79 10.42
CA ALA A 244 4.54 17.46 11.82
C ALA A 244 3.39 16.65 12.42
N ASN A 245 2.14 17.02 12.14
CA ASN A 245 0.96 16.27 12.56
C ASN A 245 0.86 14.91 11.86
N PHE A 246 1.13 14.86 10.56
CA PHE A 246 1.20 13.59 9.82
C PHE A 246 2.21 12.64 10.47
N CYS A 247 3.46 13.06 10.65
CA CYS A 247 4.51 12.25 11.27
C CYS A 247 4.16 11.85 12.70
N LYS A 248 3.53 12.72 13.47
CA LYS A 248 3.06 12.40 14.82
C LYS A 248 2.01 11.27 14.83
N GLN A 249 1.07 11.26 13.86
CA GLN A 249 0.10 10.18 13.77
C GLN A 249 0.76 8.88 13.28
N LEU A 250 1.63 8.95 12.26
CA LEU A 250 2.39 7.79 11.81
C LEU A 250 3.21 7.15 12.94
N ALA A 251 3.90 7.95 13.76
CA ALA A 251 4.65 7.47 14.91
C ALA A 251 3.74 6.76 15.93
N LYS A 252 2.52 7.25 16.17
CA LYS A 252 1.55 6.57 17.04
C LYS A 252 1.14 5.22 16.47
N VAL A 253 0.85 5.14 15.17
CA VAL A 253 0.52 3.89 14.48
C VAL A 253 1.69 2.91 14.59
N HIS A 254 2.91 3.35 14.31
CA HIS A 254 4.12 2.52 14.40
C HIS A 254 4.39 1.99 15.82
N ASN A 255 4.14 2.81 16.84
CA ASN A 255 4.34 2.47 18.25
C ASN A 255 3.15 1.71 18.87
N ASN A 256 2.02 1.64 18.18
CA ASN A 256 0.92 0.80 18.61
C ASN A 256 1.42 -0.66 18.59
N LYS A 257 1.37 -1.32 19.74
CA LYS A 257 1.97 -2.65 19.95
C LYS A 257 1.37 -3.67 18.98
N MET A 258 2.04 -3.85 17.84
CA MET A 258 1.71 -4.87 16.89
C MET A 258 2.37 -6.19 17.30
N PRO A 259 1.63 -7.28 17.41
CA PRO A 259 2.20 -8.57 17.77
C PRO A 259 3.20 -9.06 16.70
N ASN A 260 2.99 -8.72 15.43
CA ASN A 260 3.85 -9.14 14.34
C ASN A 260 3.87 -8.07 13.21
N PRO A 261 5.01 -7.39 12.99
CA PRO A 261 5.12 -6.37 11.91
C PRO A 261 4.83 -6.92 10.50
N ARG A 262 4.94 -8.24 10.28
CA ARG A 262 4.63 -8.88 9.00
C ARG A 262 3.14 -9.07 8.76
N GLU A 263 2.34 -9.16 9.82
CA GLU A 263 0.88 -9.23 9.73
C GLU A 263 0.25 -7.86 9.46
N GLY A 264 1.08 -6.81 9.46
CA GLY A 264 0.67 -5.46 9.15
C GLY A 264 -0.08 -4.77 10.29
N LEU A 265 -0.86 -3.75 9.94
CA LEU A 265 -1.53 -2.90 10.92
C LEU A 265 -2.68 -3.62 11.63
N PHE A 266 -3.38 -4.51 10.96
CA PHE A 266 -4.61 -5.13 11.47
C PHE A 266 -4.47 -6.63 11.77
N GLY A 267 -3.82 -7.37 10.88
CA GLY A 267 -3.69 -8.83 10.99
C GLY A 267 -4.95 -9.61 10.60
N PRO A 268 -4.81 -10.94 10.41
CA PRO A 268 -5.87 -11.79 9.86
C PRO A 268 -7.10 -11.96 10.77
N ASP A 269 -6.95 -11.72 12.08
CA ASP A 269 -8.04 -11.88 13.06
C ASP A 269 -8.84 -10.56 13.27
N SER A 270 -8.50 -9.49 12.54
CA SER A 270 -9.17 -8.20 12.65
C SER A 270 -10.52 -8.17 11.95
N MET A 271 -11.40 -7.28 12.41
CA MET A 271 -12.64 -6.96 11.69
C MET A 271 -12.35 -6.29 10.34
N MET A 272 -11.26 -5.51 10.23
CA MET A 272 -10.81 -4.92 8.98
C MET A 272 -10.55 -5.99 7.92
N TRP A 273 -9.82 -7.06 8.24
CA TRP A 273 -9.60 -8.18 7.31
C TRP A 273 -10.88 -8.97 7.04
N LYS A 274 -11.76 -9.13 8.06
CA LYS A 274 -13.03 -9.83 7.88
C LYS A 274 -13.94 -9.13 6.86
N LEU A 275 -14.06 -7.82 6.91
CA LEU A 275 -15.00 -7.07 6.07
C LEU A 275 -14.40 -6.69 4.71
N ASP A 276 -13.17 -6.21 4.68
CA ASP A 276 -12.50 -5.74 3.46
C ASP A 276 -11.83 -6.89 2.68
N GLY A 277 -11.44 -7.96 3.37
CA GLY A 277 -10.86 -9.18 2.77
C GLY A 277 -11.83 -10.00 1.92
N LEU A 278 -13.14 -9.81 2.09
CA LEU A 278 -14.14 -10.32 1.17
C LEU A 278 -14.16 -9.41 -0.06
N SER A 279 -13.71 -9.90 -1.20
CA SER A 279 -13.60 -9.13 -2.43
C SER A 279 -14.94 -8.56 -2.95
N ALA A 280 -16.09 -9.05 -2.47
CA ALA A 280 -17.40 -8.63 -2.92
C ALA A 280 -17.85 -7.27 -2.32
N PRO A 281 -17.82 -7.01 -0.99
CA PRO A 281 -18.24 -5.73 -0.45
C PRO A 281 -17.47 -4.53 -1.01
N PRO A 282 -16.12 -4.51 -1.05
CA PRO A 282 -15.37 -3.41 -1.66
C PRO A 282 -15.66 -3.22 -3.15
N ALA A 283 -15.72 -4.32 -3.92
CA ALA A 283 -15.95 -4.24 -5.36
C ALA A 283 -17.32 -3.66 -5.72
N PHE A 284 -18.38 -4.06 -5.01
CA PHE A 284 -19.74 -3.54 -5.25
C PHE A 284 -19.97 -2.17 -4.58
N GLY A 285 -19.26 -1.87 -3.50
CA GLY A 285 -19.38 -0.63 -2.75
C GLY A 285 -18.63 0.57 -3.36
N ALA A 286 -17.60 0.33 -4.18
CA ALA A 286 -16.72 1.37 -4.68
C ALA A 286 -17.46 2.52 -5.40
N GLY A 287 -18.47 2.19 -6.21
CA GLY A 287 -19.29 3.20 -6.89
C GLY A 287 -20.13 4.04 -5.92
N ARG A 288 -20.71 3.42 -4.88
CA ARG A 288 -21.44 4.13 -3.84
C ARG A 288 -20.50 5.07 -3.05
N ALA A 289 -19.37 4.58 -2.60
CA ALA A 289 -18.40 5.39 -1.88
C ALA A 289 -17.96 6.60 -2.71
N LEU A 290 -17.61 6.41 -3.98
CA LEU A 290 -17.20 7.50 -4.87
C LEU A 290 -18.31 8.55 -5.03
N LEU A 291 -19.57 8.13 -5.25
CA LEU A 291 -20.69 9.07 -5.39
C LEU A 291 -20.92 9.89 -4.12
N LEU A 292 -20.74 9.29 -2.94
CA LEU A 292 -20.82 10.01 -1.68
C LEU A 292 -19.63 10.96 -1.50
N GLN A 293 -18.42 10.54 -1.86
CA GLN A 293 -17.22 11.38 -1.77
C GLN A 293 -17.35 12.65 -2.60
N VAL A 294 -17.81 12.53 -3.86
CA VAL A 294 -17.99 13.70 -4.73
C VAL A 294 -19.18 14.61 -4.35
N ALA A 295 -19.97 14.25 -3.36
CA ALA A 295 -20.94 15.15 -2.76
C ALA A 295 -20.29 16.25 -1.91
N HIS A 296 -18.99 16.13 -1.55
CA HIS A 296 -18.25 17.17 -0.85
C HIS A 296 -17.57 18.13 -1.85
N PRO A 297 -17.84 19.44 -1.81
CA PRO A 297 -17.36 20.37 -2.83
C PRO A 297 -15.84 20.40 -3.03
N TRP A 298 -15.03 20.39 -1.96
CA TRP A 298 -13.57 20.33 -2.08
C TRP A 298 -13.08 19.02 -2.69
N VAL A 299 -13.70 17.89 -2.35
CA VAL A 299 -13.35 16.59 -2.93
C VAL A 299 -13.67 16.59 -4.43
N THR A 300 -14.83 17.12 -4.81
CA THR A 300 -15.20 17.26 -6.22
C THR A 300 -14.23 18.16 -6.98
N ALA A 301 -13.87 19.32 -6.43
CA ALA A 301 -12.92 20.24 -7.06
C ALA A 301 -11.54 19.58 -7.27
N GLY A 302 -11.01 18.90 -6.24
CA GLY A 302 -9.75 18.17 -6.35
C GLY A 302 -9.80 17.04 -7.39
N ILE A 303 -10.88 16.26 -7.42
CA ILE A 303 -11.05 15.18 -8.41
C ILE A 303 -11.19 15.77 -9.83
N ASP A 304 -11.93 16.85 -10.01
CA ASP A 304 -12.18 17.45 -11.32
C ASP A 304 -10.91 18.06 -11.93
N GLN A 305 -10.09 18.71 -11.11
CA GLN A 305 -8.92 19.45 -11.57
C GLN A 305 -7.65 18.60 -11.66
N HIS A 306 -7.50 17.56 -10.84
CA HIS A 306 -6.25 16.81 -10.72
C HIS A 306 -6.36 15.31 -11.02
N SER A 307 -7.59 14.74 -11.08
CA SER A 307 -7.72 13.29 -11.21
C SER A 307 -7.93 12.86 -12.66
N GLU A 308 -7.21 11.81 -13.05
CA GLU A 308 -7.39 11.12 -14.34
C GLU A 308 -8.68 10.27 -14.42
N VAL A 309 -9.63 10.44 -13.48
CA VAL A 309 -10.85 9.63 -13.41
C VAL A 309 -11.67 9.66 -14.71
N ARG A 310 -11.61 10.76 -15.47
CA ARG A 310 -12.32 10.89 -16.74
C ARG A 310 -11.61 10.20 -17.90
N ASN A 311 -10.27 10.14 -17.87
CA ASN A 311 -9.44 9.60 -18.95
C ASN A 311 -9.07 8.14 -18.69
N ASP A 312 -8.76 7.79 -17.41
CA ASP A 312 -8.36 6.44 -16.97
C ASP A 312 -9.06 6.05 -15.66
N PRO A 313 -10.40 5.84 -15.66
CA PRO A 313 -11.14 5.49 -14.44
C PRO A 313 -10.68 4.17 -13.83
N MET A 314 -10.31 3.18 -14.65
CA MET A 314 -9.88 1.87 -14.16
C MET A 314 -8.45 1.92 -13.58
N GLY A 315 -7.55 2.69 -14.18
CA GLY A 315 -6.21 2.89 -13.65
C GLY A 315 -6.25 3.64 -12.32
N ARG A 316 -7.08 4.69 -12.22
CA ARG A 316 -7.28 5.39 -10.94
C ARG A 316 -7.85 4.47 -9.86
N ALA A 317 -8.89 3.70 -10.17
CA ALA A 317 -9.47 2.74 -9.24
C ALA A 317 -8.41 1.72 -8.77
N ARG A 318 -7.61 1.19 -9.68
CA ARG A 318 -6.55 0.21 -9.38
C ARG A 318 -5.49 0.80 -8.45
N ARG A 319 -5.03 2.04 -8.69
CA ARG A 319 -4.10 2.73 -7.78
C ARG A 319 -4.68 2.95 -6.40
N THR A 320 -5.94 3.36 -6.30
CA THR A 320 -6.65 3.54 -5.03
C THR A 320 -6.75 2.23 -4.25
N PHE A 321 -7.23 1.16 -4.90
CA PHE A 321 -7.30 -0.16 -4.27
C PHE A 321 -5.92 -0.69 -3.86
N TYR A 322 -4.89 -0.42 -4.64
CA TYR A 322 -3.53 -0.79 -4.30
C TYR A 322 -3.10 -0.18 -2.95
N HIS A 323 -3.27 1.14 -2.78
CA HIS A 323 -2.90 1.83 -1.53
C HIS A 323 -3.74 1.36 -0.34
N ILE A 324 -5.06 1.23 -0.51
CA ILE A 324 -5.94 0.70 0.54
C ILE A 324 -5.50 -0.72 0.92
N SER A 325 -5.30 -1.61 -0.04
CA SER A 325 -4.89 -2.99 0.22
C SER A 325 -3.50 -3.07 0.89
N SER A 326 -2.56 -2.22 0.50
CA SER A 326 -1.24 -2.14 1.14
C SER A 326 -1.32 -1.70 2.59
N MET A 327 -2.24 -0.78 2.92
CA MET A 327 -2.46 -0.30 4.28
C MET A 327 -3.22 -1.30 5.15
N VAL A 328 -4.15 -2.06 4.56
CA VAL A 328 -5.02 -3.00 5.29
C VAL A 328 -4.37 -4.38 5.42
N PHE A 329 -3.83 -4.93 4.35
CA PHE A 329 -3.33 -6.31 4.27
C PHE A 329 -1.81 -6.40 4.19
N GLY A 330 -1.14 -5.28 3.91
CA GLY A 330 0.31 -5.23 3.81
C GLY A 330 1.00 -5.32 5.17
N SER A 331 2.32 -5.57 5.16
CA SER A 331 3.14 -5.43 6.35
C SER A 331 3.16 -3.99 6.85
N MET A 332 3.62 -3.78 8.07
CA MET A 332 3.78 -2.43 8.61
C MET A 332 4.65 -1.52 7.69
N PRO A 333 5.81 -1.96 7.17
CA PRO A 333 6.56 -1.17 6.18
C PRO A 333 5.75 -0.83 4.93
N GLN A 334 4.95 -1.77 4.39
CA GLN A 334 4.09 -1.49 3.23
C GLN A 334 3.00 -0.47 3.54
N ALA A 335 2.35 -0.59 4.70
CA ALA A 335 1.35 0.38 5.13
C ALA A 335 1.94 1.78 5.27
N MET A 336 3.12 1.89 5.90
CA MET A 336 3.83 3.16 6.08
C MET A 336 4.29 3.76 4.75
N ALA A 337 4.88 2.95 3.86
CA ALA A 337 5.28 3.40 2.53
C ALA A 337 4.08 3.91 1.72
N SER A 338 2.97 3.19 1.77
CA SER A 338 1.73 3.59 1.10
C SER A 338 1.15 4.89 1.67
N ALA A 339 1.20 5.08 3.00
CA ALA A 339 0.77 6.31 3.67
C ALA A 339 1.59 7.53 3.21
N ASN A 340 2.94 7.40 3.18
CA ASN A 340 3.83 8.46 2.70
C ASN A 340 3.56 8.82 1.24
N GLN A 341 3.43 7.82 0.36
CA GLN A 341 3.15 8.07 -1.07
C GLN A 341 1.81 8.76 -1.30
N VAL A 342 0.77 8.36 -0.58
CA VAL A 342 -0.54 9.03 -0.69
C VAL A 342 -0.44 10.46 -0.17
N ARG A 343 0.32 10.70 0.91
CA ARG A 343 0.59 12.05 1.39
C ARG A 343 1.26 12.90 0.31
N ASP A 344 2.35 12.40 -0.30
CA ASP A 344 3.09 13.13 -1.33
C ASP A 344 2.17 13.50 -2.50
N ILE A 345 1.30 12.56 -2.95
CA ILE A 345 0.29 12.82 -3.97
C ILE A 345 -0.70 13.91 -3.52
N HIS A 346 -1.14 13.88 -2.27
CA HIS A 346 -2.10 14.85 -1.75
C HIS A 346 -1.49 16.24 -1.56
N GLU A 347 -0.21 16.35 -1.28
CA GLU A 347 0.49 17.65 -1.19
C GLU A 347 0.58 18.39 -2.52
N GLU A 348 0.54 17.68 -3.65
CA GLU A 348 0.52 18.26 -4.99
C GLU A 348 -0.90 18.66 -5.44
N ILE A 349 -1.94 18.35 -4.64
CA ILE A 349 -3.34 18.62 -4.98
C ILE A 349 -3.85 19.81 -4.18
N ASP A 350 -3.81 20.98 -4.79
CA ASP A 350 -4.40 22.20 -4.28
C ASP A 350 -4.97 23.06 -5.42
N GLY A 351 -5.82 24.03 -5.11
CA GLY A 351 -6.39 24.91 -6.11
C GLY A 351 -7.50 25.79 -5.54
N GLU A 352 -8.24 26.40 -6.44
CA GLU A 352 -9.38 27.26 -6.13
C GLU A 352 -10.68 26.65 -6.64
N MET A 353 -11.76 26.85 -5.89
CA MET A 353 -13.11 26.49 -6.31
C MET A 353 -13.51 27.26 -7.56
N THR A 354 -13.87 26.55 -8.62
CA THR A 354 -14.31 27.17 -9.90
C THR A 354 -15.80 27.51 -9.92
N GLU A 355 -16.59 26.92 -9.02
CA GLU A 355 -18.03 27.07 -8.90
C GLU A 355 -18.42 27.29 -7.43
N GLU A 356 -19.60 27.86 -7.22
CA GLU A 356 -20.20 27.96 -5.89
C GLU A 356 -21.00 26.70 -5.57
N ALA A 357 -20.86 26.19 -4.32
CA ALA A 357 -21.62 25.06 -3.83
C ALA A 357 -21.97 25.26 -2.34
N GLY A 358 -23.17 25.75 -2.08
CA GLY A 358 -23.61 26.09 -0.72
C GLY A 358 -22.72 27.15 -0.08
N ALA A 359 -22.09 26.86 1.05
CA ALA A 359 -21.17 27.76 1.75
C ALA A 359 -19.78 27.85 1.11
N PHE A 360 -19.48 27.03 0.09
CA PHE A 360 -18.18 26.99 -0.58
C PHE A 360 -18.19 27.97 -1.76
N HIS A 361 -17.50 29.11 -1.63
CA HIS A 361 -17.53 30.16 -2.62
C HIS A 361 -16.50 29.95 -3.72
N ARG A 362 -16.83 30.42 -4.91
CA ARG A 362 -15.89 30.50 -6.03
C ARG A 362 -14.65 31.30 -5.62
N GLY A 363 -13.44 30.79 -5.94
CA GLY A 363 -12.16 31.37 -5.59
C GLY A 363 -11.68 31.06 -4.18
N SER A 364 -12.45 30.27 -3.38
CA SER A 364 -11.91 29.74 -2.12
C SER A 364 -10.92 28.61 -2.37
N GLU A 365 -9.85 28.60 -1.59
CA GLU A 365 -8.79 27.58 -1.71
C GLU A 365 -9.27 26.21 -1.16
N TYR A 366 -8.78 25.14 -1.80
CA TYR A 366 -8.89 23.78 -1.28
C TYR A 366 -7.53 23.08 -1.38
N ARG A 367 -7.34 22.03 -0.56
CA ARG A 367 -6.21 21.09 -0.62
C ARG A 367 -6.68 19.69 -0.29
N ALA A 368 -6.03 18.66 -0.87
CA ALA A 368 -6.40 17.28 -0.59
C ALA A 368 -6.10 16.85 0.86
N ASN A 369 -5.13 17.51 1.53
CA ASN A 369 -4.83 17.27 2.96
C ASN A 369 -5.73 18.09 3.92
N GLU A 370 -6.90 18.55 3.46
CA GLU A 370 -7.89 19.19 4.32
C GLU A 370 -8.61 18.15 5.18
N ILE A 371 -8.63 18.39 6.50
CA ILE A 371 -9.02 17.35 7.47
C ILE A 371 -10.50 16.95 7.36
N ASN A 372 -11.42 17.90 7.13
CA ASN A 372 -12.85 17.57 7.07
C ASN A 372 -13.18 16.82 5.78
N ALA A 373 -12.54 17.17 4.65
CA ALA A 373 -12.65 16.43 3.40
C ALA A 373 -12.11 15.00 3.55
N MET A 374 -10.99 14.84 4.23
CA MET A 374 -10.42 13.51 4.46
C MET A 374 -11.25 12.67 5.44
N ILE A 375 -11.83 13.26 6.50
CA ILE A 375 -12.78 12.58 7.39
C ILE A 375 -14.01 12.12 6.60
N TRP A 376 -14.51 12.94 5.68
CA TRP A 376 -15.63 12.56 4.83
C TRP A 376 -15.29 11.38 3.90
N VAL A 377 -14.14 11.42 3.24
CA VAL A 377 -13.67 10.32 2.38
C VAL A 377 -13.52 9.03 3.20
N HIS A 378 -12.92 9.11 4.39
CA HIS A 378 -12.81 8.01 5.33
C HIS A 378 -14.18 7.46 5.73
N ALA A 379 -15.11 8.34 6.13
CA ALA A 379 -16.44 7.95 6.58
C ALA A 379 -17.24 7.23 5.50
N THR A 380 -17.25 7.77 4.29
CA THR A 380 -17.99 7.17 3.16
C THR A 380 -17.42 5.82 2.72
N LEU A 381 -16.10 5.63 2.84
CA LEU A 381 -15.45 4.36 2.53
C LEU A 381 -15.92 3.28 3.51
N TRP A 382 -15.72 3.50 4.80
CA TRP A 382 -15.93 2.45 5.81
C TRP A 382 -17.41 2.21 6.12
N GLU A 383 -18.26 3.23 6.08
CA GLU A 383 -19.71 3.03 6.17
C GLU A 383 -20.21 2.21 4.97
N THR A 384 -19.69 2.47 3.78
CA THR A 384 -20.04 1.68 2.59
C THR A 384 -19.63 0.22 2.72
N ILE A 385 -18.45 -0.08 3.27
CA ILE A 385 -18.00 -1.47 3.49
C ILE A 385 -18.97 -2.20 4.43
N VAL A 386 -19.32 -1.60 5.57
CA VAL A 386 -20.29 -2.22 6.50
C VAL A 386 -21.65 -2.39 5.83
N HIS A 387 -22.15 -1.35 5.16
CA HIS A 387 -23.44 -1.41 4.46
C HIS A 387 -23.47 -2.53 3.43
N MET A 388 -22.40 -2.69 2.65
CA MET A 388 -22.34 -3.73 1.62
C MET A 388 -22.15 -5.12 2.22
N TYR A 389 -21.38 -5.24 3.30
CA TYR A 389 -21.23 -6.51 4.02
C TYR A 389 -22.59 -7.01 4.52
N GLU A 390 -23.36 -6.16 5.22
CA GLU A 390 -24.69 -6.52 5.73
C GLU A 390 -25.74 -6.80 4.63
N LYS A 391 -25.50 -6.32 3.40
CA LYS A 391 -26.36 -6.62 2.23
C LYS A 391 -26.02 -7.93 1.53
N LEU A 392 -24.77 -8.36 1.60
CA LEU A 392 -24.26 -9.50 0.81
C LEU A 392 -24.01 -10.74 1.67
N GLU A 393 -23.68 -10.52 2.95
CA GLU A 393 -23.32 -11.56 3.91
C GLU A 393 -24.31 -11.57 5.08
N ASP A 394 -23.89 -11.24 6.29
CA ASP A 394 -24.67 -11.28 7.51
C ASP A 394 -24.70 -9.93 8.23
N ASP A 395 -25.76 -9.69 9.03
CA ASP A 395 -25.83 -8.52 9.91
C ASP A 395 -24.74 -8.57 10.97
N LEU A 396 -24.06 -7.42 11.19
CA LEU A 396 -23.05 -7.25 12.22
C LEU A 396 -23.68 -6.86 13.56
N THR A 397 -23.17 -7.42 14.64
CA THR A 397 -23.55 -6.99 16.00
C THR A 397 -23.05 -5.57 16.28
N PRO A 398 -23.66 -4.84 17.24
CA PRO A 398 -23.16 -3.53 17.66
C PRO A 398 -21.68 -3.57 18.13
N GLU A 399 -21.28 -4.64 18.77
CA GLU A 399 -19.91 -4.86 19.25
C GLU A 399 -18.94 -5.03 18.07
N GLU A 400 -19.30 -5.80 17.04
CA GLU A 400 -18.49 -5.98 15.83
C GLU A 400 -18.36 -4.66 15.05
N LYS A 401 -19.44 -3.87 14.96
CA LYS A 401 -19.40 -2.52 14.34
C LYS A 401 -18.47 -1.56 15.09
N ASN A 402 -18.53 -1.55 16.41
CA ASN A 402 -17.63 -0.74 17.22
C ASN A 402 -16.18 -1.20 17.08
N GLN A 403 -15.92 -2.50 17.12
CA GLN A 403 -14.58 -3.03 16.91
C GLN A 403 -14.04 -2.63 15.54
N PHE A 404 -14.82 -2.83 14.49
CA PHE A 404 -14.44 -2.41 13.14
C PHE A 404 -14.13 -0.91 13.07
N TYR A 405 -15.00 -0.08 13.67
CA TYR A 405 -14.81 1.36 13.66
C TYR A 405 -13.52 1.79 14.40
N GLU A 406 -13.22 1.19 15.56
CA GLU A 406 -11.95 1.44 16.25
C GLU A 406 -10.72 1.09 15.38
N GLU A 407 -10.79 0.00 14.63
CA GLU A 407 -9.75 -0.37 13.69
C GLU A 407 -9.63 0.65 12.54
N THR A 408 -10.75 1.20 12.04
CA THR A 408 -10.70 2.23 10.98
C THR A 408 -10.05 3.54 11.42
N LYS A 409 -10.05 3.86 12.72
CA LYS A 409 -9.33 5.03 13.25
C LYS A 409 -7.82 4.90 13.05
N LEU A 410 -7.26 3.70 13.20
CA LEU A 410 -5.84 3.45 12.91
C LEU A 410 -5.54 3.68 11.42
N PHE A 411 -6.45 3.29 10.53
CA PHE A 411 -6.34 3.59 9.11
C PHE A 411 -6.36 5.11 8.85
N ALA A 412 -7.25 5.87 9.51
CA ALA A 412 -7.31 7.33 9.38
C ALA A 412 -6.00 8.01 9.81
N MET A 413 -5.34 7.48 10.85
CA MET A 413 -4.05 8.00 11.32
C MET A 413 -2.93 7.82 10.30
N LEU A 414 -3.01 6.84 9.38
CA LEU A 414 -2.08 6.72 8.25
C LEU A 414 -2.16 7.90 7.27
N PHE A 415 -3.25 8.64 7.29
CA PHE A 415 -3.44 9.90 6.53
C PHE A 415 -3.17 11.15 7.38
N GLY A 416 -2.67 10.98 8.61
CA GLY A 416 -2.40 12.08 9.52
C GLY A 416 -3.63 12.61 10.26
N ILE A 417 -4.81 12.02 10.09
CA ILE A 417 -6.04 12.43 10.80
C ILE A 417 -5.88 12.07 12.27
N PRO A 418 -5.91 13.03 13.23
CA PRO A 418 -5.81 12.70 14.63
C PRO A 418 -7.08 12.00 15.12
N GLU A 419 -6.92 11.05 16.04
CA GLU A 419 -8.03 10.30 16.61
C GLU A 419 -9.10 11.21 17.23
N SER A 420 -8.68 12.34 17.83
CA SER A 420 -9.59 13.33 18.43
C SER A 420 -10.52 14.00 17.41
N ALA A 421 -10.17 14.01 16.13
CA ALA A 421 -10.98 14.56 15.05
C ALA A 421 -12.05 13.58 14.54
N LEU A 422 -11.97 12.32 14.94
CA LEU A 422 -12.89 11.26 14.52
C LEU A 422 -14.02 11.09 15.55
N PRO A 423 -15.24 10.72 15.12
CA PRO A 423 -16.31 10.32 16.01
C PRO A 423 -15.86 9.28 17.06
N LYS A 424 -16.34 9.40 18.28
CA LYS A 424 -15.84 8.59 19.40
C LYS A 424 -16.13 7.09 19.27
N ASP A 425 -17.29 6.73 18.71
CA ASP A 425 -17.79 5.35 18.58
C ASP A 425 -18.63 5.20 17.30
N TRP A 426 -19.11 3.98 17.02
CA TRP A 426 -19.93 3.68 15.84
C TRP A 426 -21.21 4.53 15.78
N ASP A 427 -21.89 4.75 16.89
CA ASP A 427 -23.12 5.52 16.90
C ASP A 427 -22.86 6.98 16.54
N ALA A 428 -21.85 7.59 17.14
CA ALA A 428 -21.41 8.95 16.80
C ALA A 428 -20.93 9.05 15.33
N PHE A 429 -20.26 8.01 14.82
CA PHE A 429 -19.86 7.91 13.42
C PHE A 429 -21.08 7.89 12.47
N MET A 430 -22.14 7.17 12.83
CA MET A 430 -23.37 7.15 12.05
C MET A 430 -24.15 8.47 12.16
N ASP A 431 -24.08 9.15 13.30
CA ASP A 431 -24.64 10.50 13.46
C ASP A 431 -23.91 11.51 12.55
N TYR A 432 -22.57 11.44 12.51
CA TYR A 432 -21.75 12.25 11.59
C TYR A 432 -22.15 11.98 10.13
N ASN A 433 -22.25 10.72 9.71
CA ASN A 433 -22.63 10.36 8.34
C ASN A 433 -24.02 10.93 7.99
N ARG A 434 -24.99 10.81 8.88
CA ARG A 434 -26.36 11.35 8.68
C ARG A 434 -26.32 12.86 8.50
N ALA A 435 -25.62 13.58 9.37
CA ALA A 435 -25.49 15.03 9.27
C ALA A 435 -24.83 15.46 7.94
N MET A 436 -23.80 14.73 7.51
CA MET A 436 -23.12 15.00 6.22
C MET A 436 -24.01 14.69 5.02
N TRP A 437 -24.84 13.64 5.08
CA TRP A 437 -25.80 13.35 4.00
C TRP A 437 -26.84 14.45 3.88
N GLU A 438 -27.34 14.98 5.00
CA GLU A 438 -28.26 16.12 4.99
C GLU A 438 -27.63 17.35 4.37
N LEU A 439 -26.36 17.64 4.69
CA LEU A 439 -25.61 18.75 4.08
C LEU A 439 -25.44 18.54 2.56
N SER A 440 -25.05 17.35 2.12
CA SER A 440 -24.85 17.07 0.71
C SER A 440 -26.13 17.13 -0.11
N LEU A 441 -27.26 16.74 0.46
CA LEU A 441 -28.58 16.86 -0.20
C LEU A 441 -29.06 18.31 -0.38
N ILE A 442 -28.52 19.26 0.42
CA ILE A 442 -28.84 20.69 0.27
C ILE A 442 -28.09 21.32 -0.91
N HIS A 443 -26.99 20.68 -1.37
CA HIS A 443 -26.14 21.21 -2.46
C HIS A 443 -26.42 20.56 -3.84
N ILE A 444 -27.26 19.51 -3.87
CA ILE A 444 -27.77 18.89 -5.09
C ILE A 444 -29.13 19.52 -5.44
#